data_f53338f176e635010899ea6b33d74fa6
#
_entry.id   f53338f176e635010899ea6b33d74fa6
#
_cell.length_a   1.000
_cell.length_b   1.000
_cell.length_c   1.000
_cell.angle_alpha   90.00
_cell.angle_beta   90.00
_cell.angle_gamma   90.00
#
_symmetry.space_group_name_H-M   'P 1'
#
loop_
_entity.id
_entity.type
_entity.pdbx_description
1 polymer ?
#
loop_
_entity_poly.entity_id
_entity_poly.type
_entity_poly.pdbx_seq_one_letter_code
_entity_poly.pdbx_strand_id
1 'polypeptide(L)'
;MKINTVSIIILISTSLFAQDKIWNKLGKGNYYVGFKVFSLYDSTRTINNQKSLRPIQISVWFPAQVSEEPQKLRYKDYFVLSATEIDFEVSDALKDSSISAYKNLLLQNGVNEDAFENWFSSQMIAYRNAIPIEKKFPLIVVAQGNYHSAHHQAFLCEFLASNGYVVVTTPSQTRISGLMTDNSQAVESAEYQVRDMEFAINSLRNFNNIDFNNITLLGHSFGGRSILLLQMKNENVKCLVSLDGGLGLNTAIDDIKKSPEFNSEKMNVPLLHIYEDNEEFINPDFTLIDSFDHSEIFLIKIDDMHHFYFSSLGLVSGTIEGFTPASENLTIKYKLVCELTRNFLNAVFEHSDEAINNLKEEFSSITDSTDFITFQYK
;
A
#
# COMPACT_ATOMS: atom_id res chain seq x y z
N MET A 1 -27.59 -23.38 -48.75
CA MET A 1 -26.27 -22.97 -48.26
C MET A 1 -26.48 -22.41 -46.84
N LYS A 2 -26.29 -23.24 -45.78
CA LYS A 2 -26.46 -22.83 -44.40
C LYS A 2 -25.06 -22.57 -43.87
N ILE A 3 -24.75 -21.32 -43.58
CA ILE A 3 -23.48 -20.90 -42.99
C ILE A 3 -23.65 -20.90 -41.45
N ASN A 4 -22.78 -21.65 -40.79
CA ASN A 4 -22.76 -21.88 -39.37
C ASN A 4 -22.40 -20.60 -38.58
N THR A 5 -23.33 -20.18 -37.73
CA THR A 5 -23.17 -19.06 -36.78
C THR A 5 -22.90 -19.61 -35.37
N VAL A 6 -21.89 -20.45 -35.21
CA VAL A 6 -21.58 -21.07 -33.87
C VAL A 6 -20.20 -20.74 -33.31
N SER A 7 -19.31 -20.06 -34.06
CA SER A 7 -17.91 -19.93 -33.66
C SER A 7 -17.52 -18.65 -32.90
N ILE A 8 -18.43 -17.72 -32.59
CA ILE A 8 -18.07 -16.42 -31.98
C ILE A 8 -18.34 -16.36 -30.47
N ILE A 9 -19.09 -17.30 -29.90
CA ILE A 9 -19.49 -17.24 -28.45
C ILE A 9 -18.41 -17.81 -27.50
N ILE A 10 -17.45 -18.60 -27.98
CA ILE A 10 -16.50 -19.30 -27.11
C ILE A 10 -15.28 -18.44 -26.69
N LEU A 11 -14.96 -17.40 -27.44
CA LEU A 11 -13.82 -16.52 -27.13
C LEU A 11 -14.10 -15.46 -26.03
N ILE A 12 -15.36 -15.15 -25.77
CA ILE A 12 -15.75 -14.15 -24.75
C ILE A 12 -15.80 -14.78 -23.35
N SER A 13 -16.03 -16.08 -23.22
CA SER A 13 -16.16 -16.75 -21.93
C SER A 13 -14.84 -17.04 -21.24
N THR A 14 -13.74 -17.20 -21.96
CA THR A 14 -12.43 -17.50 -21.36
C THR A 14 -11.77 -16.27 -20.75
N SER A 15 -12.02 -15.08 -21.27
CA SER A 15 -11.49 -13.83 -20.71
C SER A 15 -12.22 -13.40 -19.42
N LEU A 16 -13.48 -13.75 -19.24
CA LEU A 16 -14.23 -13.48 -18.01
C LEU A 16 -13.77 -14.36 -16.83
N PHE A 17 -13.36 -15.58 -17.07
CA PHE A 17 -12.91 -16.52 -16.04
C PHE A 17 -11.49 -16.23 -15.52
N ALA A 18 -10.64 -15.54 -16.29
CA ALA A 18 -9.30 -15.17 -15.84
C ALA A 18 -9.30 -13.90 -14.95
N GLN A 19 -10.29 -13.03 -15.13
CA GLN A 19 -10.34 -11.71 -14.48
C GLN A 19 -10.64 -11.74 -12.98
N ASP A 20 -11.30 -12.76 -12.46
CA ASP A 20 -11.68 -12.87 -11.05
C ASP A 20 -10.67 -13.65 -10.20
N LYS A 21 -9.61 -14.24 -10.80
CA LYS A 21 -8.71 -15.14 -10.09
C LYS A 21 -7.99 -14.49 -8.89
N ILE A 22 -7.55 -13.24 -9.04
CA ILE A 22 -6.80 -12.52 -7.99
C ILE A 22 -7.71 -12.26 -6.79
N TRP A 23 -8.88 -11.64 -7.02
CA TRP A 23 -9.80 -11.29 -5.94
C TRP A 23 -10.49 -12.50 -5.31
N ASN A 24 -10.70 -13.59 -6.06
CA ASN A 24 -11.20 -14.84 -5.49
C ASN A 24 -10.20 -15.48 -4.51
N LYS A 25 -8.90 -15.27 -4.71
CA LYS A 25 -7.85 -15.73 -3.81
C LYS A 25 -7.63 -14.78 -2.63
N LEU A 26 -7.59 -13.47 -2.89
CA LEU A 26 -7.40 -12.47 -1.84
C LEU A 26 -8.64 -12.33 -0.95
N GLY A 27 -9.83 -12.37 -1.54
CA GLY A 27 -11.07 -12.01 -0.84
C GLY A 27 -11.29 -10.50 -0.80
N LYS A 28 -12.46 -10.10 -0.35
CA LYS A 28 -12.84 -8.70 -0.16
C LYS A 28 -13.79 -8.56 1.01
N GLY A 29 -13.92 -7.35 1.56
CA GLY A 29 -14.89 -7.00 2.57
C GLY A 29 -16.31 -6.75 2.03
N ASN A 30 -17.16 -6.18 2.88
CA ASN A 30 -18.58 -6.02 2.62
C ASN A 30 -18.93 -4.74 1.84
N TYR A 31 -17.99 -3.81 1.69
CA TYR A 31 -18.24 -2.53 1.02
C TYR A 31 -17.80 -2.59 -0.45
N TYR A 32 -18.58 -1.94 -1.32
CA TYR A 32 -18.06 -1.52 -2.61
C TYR A 32 -16.98 -0.48 -2.41
N VAL A 33 -16.01 -0.43 -3.32
CA VAL A 33 -14.88 0.50 -3.23
C VAL A 33 -15.03 1.59 -4.28
N GLY A 34 -15.01 2.84 -3.86
CA GLY A 34 -14.85 3.99 -4.74
C GLY A 34 -13.39 4.41 -4.83
N PHE A 35 -13.00 4.99 -5.95
CA PHE A 35 -11.66 5.52 -6.16
C PHE A 35 -11.70 6.93 -6.76
N LYS A 36 -10.89 7.82 -6.18
CA LYS A 36 -10.69 9.20 -6.70
C LYS A 36 -9.22 9.58 -6.67
N VAL A 37 -8.83 10.43 -7.59
CA VAL A 37 -7.50 11.05 -7.64
C VAL A 37 -7.66 12.56 -7.57
N PHE A 38 -6.84 13.21 -6.74
CA PHE A 38 -6.72 14.66 -6.67
C PHE A 38 -5.32 15.05 -7.10
N SER A 39 -5.23 15.94 -8.07
CA SER A 39 -3.98 16.52 -8.58
C SER A 39 -3.87 17.95 -8.05
N LEU A 40 -3.06 18.15 -7.02
CA LEU A 40 -2.95 19.42 -6.29
C LEU A 40 -1.51 19.90 -6.27
N TYR A 41 -1.32 21.20 -6.08
CA TYR A 41 0.00 21.79 -5.87
C TYR A 41 0.13 22.33 -4.45
N ASP A 42 1.20 21.91 -3.76
CA ASP A 42 1.57 22.53 -2.49
C ASP A 42 2.27 23.87 -2.78
N SER A 43 1.58 24.96 -2.50
CA SER A 43 2.08 26.31 -2.74
C SER A 43 3.20 26.74 -1.77
N THR A 44 3.45 25.97 -0.72
CA THR A 44 4.49 26.28 0.28
C THR A 44 5.84 25.67 -0.06
N ARG A 45 5.89 24.77 -1.07
CA ARG A 45 7.10 24.04 -1.46
C ARG A 45 7.30 24.04 -2.98
N THR A 46 8.55 23.95 -3.38
CA THR A 46 8.94 23.81 -4.80
C THR A 46 9.66 22.47 -5.03
N ILE A 47 9.69 22.04 -6.29
CA ILE A 47 10.46 20.88 -6.70
C ILE A 47 11.89 21.30 -7.08
N ASN A 48 12.91 20.60 -6.54
CA ASN A 48 14.30 20.56 -7.04
C ASN A 48 14.84 21.91 -7.54
N ASN A 49 14.80 22.95 -6.72
CA ASN A 49 15.24 24.30 -7.09
C ASN A 49 14.54 24.88 -8.34
N GLN A 50 13.49 24.23 -8.84
CA GLN A 50 12.65 24.77 -9.90
C GLN A 50 11.70 25.81 -9.31
N LYS A 51 11.30 26.76 -10.11
CA LYS A 51 10.27 27.75 -9.74
C LYS A 51 8.85 27.15 -9.68
N SER A 52 8.71 25.88 -9.98
CA SER A 52 7.44 25.17 -10.01
C SER A 52 7.01 24.73 -8.62
N LEU A 53 5.73 24.89 -8.31
CA LEU A 53 5.14 24.39 -7.07
C LEU A 53 5.25 22.85 -7.02
N ARG A 54 5.32 22.30 -5.80
CA ARG A 54 5.39 20.85 -5.61
C ARG A 54 4.05 20.19 -5.99
N PRO A 55 4.00 19.32 -7.00
CA PRO A 55 2.81 18.56 -7.32
C PRO A 55 2.61 17.47 -6.27
N ILE A 56 1.36 17.27 -5.86
CA ILE A 56 0.94 16.19 -4.96
C ILE A 56 -0.26 15.48 -5.60
N GLN A 57 -0.05 14.29 -6.12
CA GLN A 57 -1.11 13.41 -6.57
C GLN A 57 -1.61 12.60 -5.38
N ILE A 58 -2.88 12.70 -5.04
CA ILE A 58 -3.49 12.00 -3.92
C ILE A 58 -4.46 10.97 -4.47
N SER A 59 -4.18 9.70 -4.22
CA SER A 59 -5.07 8.58 -4.54
C SER A 59 -5.88 8.19 -3.31
N VAL A 60 -7.20 8.08 -3.45
CA VAL A 60 -8.12 7.81 -2.35
C VAL A 60 -9.06 6.66 -2.70
N TRP A 61 -9.06 5.61 -1.89
CA TRP A 61 -10.03 4.50 -1.92
C TRP A 61 -10.97 4.64 -0.72
N PHE A 62 -12.24 4.39 -0.93
CA PHE A 62 -13.24 4.60 0.12
C PHE A 62 -14.43 3.66 -0.01
N PRO A 63 -15.11 3.32 1.11
CA PRO A 63 -16.40 2.61 1.08
C PRO A 63 -17.44 3.42 0.32
N ALA A 64 -18.10 2.78 -0.65
CA ALA A 64 -18.94 3.46 -1.61
C ALA A 64 -20.27 2.74 -1.89
N GLN A 65 -21.20 3.50 -2.45
CA GLN A 65 -22.35 2.99 -3.18
C GLN A 65 -22.02 3.00 -4.66
N VAL A 66 -22.46 1.95 -5.36
CA VAL A 66 -22.25 1.84 -6.81
C VAL A 66 -23.28 2.73 -7.50
N SER A 67 -22.86 3.51 -8.49
CA SER A 67 -23.70 4.32 -9.34
C SER A 67 -24.51 3.46 -10.33
N GLU A 68 -25.48 4.06 -11.01
CA GLU A 68 -26.27 3.36 -12.04
C GLU A 68 -25.43 2.86 -13.22
N GLU A 69 -24.33 3.55 -13.53
CA GLU A 69 -23.37 3.16 -14.57
C GLU A 69 -21.98 2.90 -13.95
N PRO A 70 -21.76 1.75 -13.30
CA PRO A 70 -20.54 1.47 -12.59
C PRO A 70 -19.39 1.18 -13.55
N GLN A 71 -18.32 1.97 -13.45
CA GLN A 71 -17.08 1.75 -14.19
C GLN A 71 -16.01 1.17 -13.30
N LYS A 72 -15.83 -0.15 -13.35
CA LYS A 72 -14.74 -0.82 -12.65
C LYS A 72 -13.38 -0.43 -13.23
N LEU A 73 -12.41 -0.28 -12.32
CA LEU A 73 -11.03 -0.08 -12.70
C LEU A 73 -10.38 -1.38 -13.12
N ARG A 74 -9.29 -1.24 -13.88
CA ARG A 74 -8.31 -2.28 -14.14
C ARG A 74 -6.98 -1.90 -13.49
N TYR A 75 -6.08 -2.85 -13.28
CA TYR A 75 -4.79 -2.55 -12.67
C TYR A 75 -4.01 -1.47 -13.45
N LYS A 76 -4.06 -1.53 -14.78
CA LYS A 76 -3.44 -0.52 -15.64
C LYS A 76 -3.88 0.92 -15.34
N ASP A 77 -5.10 1.11 -14.86
CA ASP A 77 -5.64 2.44 -14.55
C ASP A 77 -4.90 3.08 -13.37
N TYR A 78 -4.41 2.27 -12.42
CA TYR A 78 -3.53 2.72 -11.35
C TYR A 78 -2.11 2.98 -11.84
N PHE A 79 -1.60 2.08 -12.70
CA PHE A 79 -0.25 2.24 -13.22
C PHE A 79 -0.09 3.52 -14.03
N VAL A 80 -1.07 3.85 -14.88
CA VAL A 80 -1.04 5.08 -15.72
C VAL A 80 -0.91 6.35 -14.87
N LEU A 81 -1.42 6.36 -13.63
CA LEU A 81 -1.26 7.49 -12.72
C LEU A 81 0.20 7.79 -12.39
N SER A 82 1.09 6.80 -12.44
CA SER A 82 2.51 7.01 -12.19
C SER A 82 3.18 7.94 -13.21
N ALA A 83 2.63 8.04 -14.41
CA ALA A 83 3.12 8.97 -15.44
C ALA A 83 2.72 10.43 -15.18
N THR A 84 1.72 10.67 -14.32
CA THR A 84 1.17 12.00 -14.06
C THR A 84 1.51 12.56 -12.66
N GLU A 85 2.48 11.97 -11.96
CA GLU A 85 2.81 12.34 -10.58
C GLU A 85 3.62 13.66 -10.47
N ILE A 86 4.39 13.96 -11.51
CA ILE A 86 5.23 15.16 -11.57
C ILE A 86 4.58 16.25 -12.44
N ASP A 87 3.96 15.85 -13.53
CA ASP A 87 3.22 16.71 -14.46
C ASP A 87 1.82 16.11 -14.67
N PHE A 88 0.80 16.83 -14.25
CA PHE A 88 -0.59 16.35 -14.32
C PHE A 88 -1.16 16.33 -15.74
N GLU A 89 -0.53 17.06 -16.69
CA GLU A 89 -1.00 17.23 -18.07
C GLU A 89 -0.19 16.43 -19.09
N VAL A 90 0.34 15.28 -18.68
CA VAL A 90 1.11 14.39 -19.55
C VAL A 90 0.24 13.86 -20.70
N SER A 91 0.78 13.90 -21.92
CA SER A 91 0.10 13.38 -23.11
C SER A 91 -0.13 11.85 -23.03
N ASP A 92 -1.17 11.36 -23.72
CA ASP A 92 -1.44 9.94 -23.76
C ASP A 92 -0.30 9.15 -24.40
N ALA A 93 0.41 9.72 -25.39
CA ALA A 93 1.60 9.09 -25.98
C ALA A 93 2.72 8.87 -24.96
N LEU A 94 2.91 9.77 -23.99
CA LEU A 94 3.90 9.58 -22.94
C LEU A 94 3.45 8.55 -21.91
N LYS A 95 2.15 8.48 -21.57
CA LYS A 95 1.58 7.42 -20.73
C LYS A 95 1.79 6.05 -21.36
N ASP A 96 1.50 5.90 -22.67
CA ASP A 96 1.71 4.65 -23.40
C ASP A 96 3.20 4.27 -23.47
N SER A 97 4.07 5.26 -23.63
CA SER A 97 5.52 5.06 -23.59
C SER A 97 5.98 4.54 -22.23
N SER A 98 5.43 5.07 -21.13
CA SER A 98 5.75 4.60 -19.77
C SER A 98 5.30 3.17 -19.55
N ILE A 99 4.11 2.79 -20.02
CA ILE A 99 3.62 1.39 -19.96
C ILE A 99 4.55 0.48 -20.75
N SER A 100 4.92 0.90 -21.97
CA SER A 100 5.79 0.09 -22.86
C SER A 100 7.18 -0.10 -22.26
N ALA A 101 7.75 0.95 -21.66
CA ALA A 101 9.04 0.88 -20.96
C ALA A 101 9.01 -0.08 -19.77
N TYR A 102 7.96 -0.02 -18.97
CA TYR A 102 7.78 -0.91 -17.81
C TYR A 102 7.55 -2.36 -18.25
N LYS A 103 6.70 -2.59 -19.28
CA LYS A 103 6.53 -3.90 -19.90
C LYS A 103 7.87 -4.49 -20.33
N ASN A 104 8.65 -3.74 -21.10
CA ASN A 104 9.95 -4.19 -21.58
C ASN A 104 10.92 -4.54 -20.43
N LEU A 105 10.91 -3.74 -19.35
CA LEU A 105 11.71 -4.03 -18.17
C LEU A 105 11.33 -5.38 -17.54
N LEU A 106 10.03 -5.65 -17.38
CA LEU A 106 9.56 -6.91 -16.81
C LEU A 106 9.84 -8.11 -17.71
N LEU A 107 9.65 -7.98 -19.02
CA LEU A 107 9.99 -9.04 -19.98
C LEU A 107 11.48 -9.37 -19.97
N GLN A 108 12.35 -8.36 -19.86
CA GLN A 108 13.80 -8.55 -19.72
C GLN A 108 14.18 -9.26 -18.41
N ASN A 109 13.36 -9.14 -17.38
CA ASN A 109 13.51 -9.83 -16.10
C ASN A 109 12.73 -11.15 -16.02
N GLY A 110 12.33 -11.71 -17.18
CA GLY A 110 11.79 -13.07 -17.28
C GLY A 110 10.27 -13.18 -17.09
N VAL A 111 9.55 -12.08 -16.98
CA VAL A 111 8.07 -12.11 -16.99
C VAL A 111 7.58 -12.46 -18.37
N ASN A 112 6.64 -13.39 -18.47
CA ASN A 112 6.00 -13.76 -19.72
C ASN A 112 5.07 -12.64 -20.21
N GLU A 113 4.99 -12.42 -21.53
CA GLU A 113 4.15 -11.35 -22.10
C GLU A 113 2.66 -11.53 -21.78
N ASP A 114 2.15 -12.75 -21.89
CA ASP A 114 0.75 -13.05 -21.54
C ASP A 114 0.49 -12.81 -20.05
N ALA A 115 1.45 -13.10 -19.18
CA ALA A 115 1.35 -12.81 -17.74
C ALA A 115 1.25 -11.30 -17.48
N PHE A 116 2.07 -10.50 -18.17
CA PHE A 116 1.99 -9.04 -18.09
C PHE A 116 0.61 -8.52 -18.53
N GLU A 117 0.12 -8.95 -19.69
CA GLU A 117 -1.17 -8.52 -20.22
C GLU A 117 -2.35 -8.95 -19.32
N ASN A 118 -2.28 -10.17 -18.77
CA ASN A 118 -3.24 -10.65 -17.80
C ASN A 118 -3.28 -9.79 -16.54
N TRP A 119 -2.11 -9.42 -16.01
CA TRP A 119 -2.01 -8.53 -14.86
C TRP A 119 -2.56 -7.13 -15.16
N PHE A 120 -2.07 -6.49 -16.22
CA PHE A 120 -2.47 -5.13 -16.57
C PHE A 120 -3.96 -5.01 -16.89
N SER A 121 -4.54 -6.05 -17.48
CA SER A 121 -5.97 -6.11 -17.75
C SER A 121 -6.82 -6.60 -16.58
N SER A 122 -6.21 -7.07 -15.47
CA SER A 122 -6.93 -7.58 -14.30
C SER A 122 -7.95 -6.58 -13.79
N GLN A 123 -9.17 -7.05 -13.57
CA GLN A 123 -10.23 -6.22 -13.03
C GLN A 123 -10.02 -6.00 -11.54
N MET A 124 -10.05 -4.74 -11.14
CA MET A 124 -10.01 -4.33 -9.74
C MET A 124 -11.43 -4.29 -9.16
N ILE A 125 -11.59 -4.19 -7.84
CA ILE A 125 -12.92 -4.09 -7.22
C ILE A 125 -13.40 -2.64 -7.07
N ALA A 126 -12.52 -1.67 -7.27
CA ALA A 126 -12.88 -0.26 -7.19
C ALA A 126 -13.60 0.27 -8.43
N TYR A 127 -14.42 1.29 -8.22
CA TYR A 127 -15.21 2.00 -9.23
C TYR A 127 -14.83 3.48 -9.30
N ARG A 128 -14.71 4.04 -10.52
CA ARG A 128 -14.37 5.46 -10.72
C ARG A 128 -15.45 6.42 -10.21
N ASN A 129 -16.67 6.20 -10.56
CA ASN A 129 -17.78 7.13 -10.34
C ASN A 129 -18.65 6.72 -9.14
N ALA A 130 -18.06 6.02 -8.18
CA ALA A 130 -18.77 5.60 -6.99
C ALA A 130 -19.04 6.78 -6.05
N ILE A 131 -20.15 6.70 -5.33
CA ILE A 131 -20.60 7.72 -4.38
C ILE A 131 -20.12 7.29 -2.98
N PRO A 132 -19.41 8.14 -2.22
CA PRO A 132 -19.02 7.81 -0.85
C PRO A 132 -20.27 7.51 0.01
N ILE A 133 -20.18 6.50 0.88
CA ILE A 133 -21.22 6.24 1.89
C ILE A 133 -21.23 7.38 2.89
N GLU A 134 -22.42 7.88 3.24
CA GLU A 134 -22.62 8.93 4.25
C GLU A 134 -22.43 8.40 5.69
N LYS A 135 -21.25 7.88 5.96
CA LYS A 135 -20.80 7.40 7.26
C LYS A 135 -19.30 7.72 7.37
N LYS A 136 -18.85 8.06 8.57
CA LYS A 136 -17.42 8.24 8.83
C LYS A 136 -16.72 6.89 8.98
N PHE A 137 -15.56 6.75 8.34
CA PHE A 137 -14.69 5.61 8.40
C PHE A 137 -13.29 6.05 8.86
N PRO A 138 -12.56 5.22 9.62
CA PRO A 138 -11.18 5.50 9.96
C PRO A 138 -10.33 5.72 8.72
N LEU A 139 -9.31 6.57 8.84
CA LEU A 139 -8.40 6.92 7.77
C LEU A 139 -7.11 6.11 7.87
N ILE A 140 -6.71 5.48 6.77
CA ILE A 140 -5.38 4.88 6.62
C ILE A 140 -4.58 5.74 5.65
N VAL A 141 -3.43 6.23 6.09
CA VAL A 141 -2.47 6.95 5.24
C VAL A 141 -1.32 6.03 4.91
N VAL A 142 -1.15 5.72 3.63
CA VAL A 142 -0.12 4.79 3.16
C VAL A 142 1.10 5.55 2.68
N ALA A 143 2.22 5.35 3.37
CA ALA A 143 3.54 5.82 2.97
C ALA A 143 4.21 4.80 2.03
N GLN A 144 4.41 5.17 0.79
CA GLN A 144 5.00 4.32 -0.23
C GLN A 144 6.49 4.07 0.01
N GLY A 145 6.98 2.90 -0.44
CA GLY A 145 8.39 2.58 -0.50
C GLY A 145 9.16 3.49 -1.47
N ASN A 146 10.49 3.38 -1.45
CA ASN A 146 11.36 4.19 -2.30
C ASN A 146 10.99 4.02 -3.79
N TYR A 147 10.83 5.11 -4.52
CA TYR A 147 10.38 5.17 -5.93
C TYR A 147 9.00 4.55 -6.22
N HIS A 148 8.21 4.19 -5.22
CA HIS A 148 6.89 3.61 -5.42
C HIS A 148 5.81 4.65 -5.69
N SER A 149 4.82 4.22 -6.46
CA SER A 149 3.58 4.92 -6.79
C SER A 149 2.38 4.24 -6.13
N ALA A 150 1.20 4.83 -6.23
CA ALA A 150 -0.04 4.27 -5.68
C ALA A 150 -0.33 2.82 -6.12
N HIS A 151 0.01 2.45 -7.37
CA HIS A 151 -0.24 1.09 -7.89
C HIS A 151 0.49 -0.02 -7.13
N HIS A 152 1.63 0.30 -6.47
CA HIS A 152 2.39 -0.71 -5.72
C HIS A 152 1.64 -1.28 -4.52
N GLN A 153 0.66 -0.54 -3.97
CA GLN A 153 -0.18 -1.00 -2.86
C GLN A 153 -1.68 -1.08 -3.21
N ALA A 154 -2.03 -1.04 -4.51
CA ALA A 154 -3.42 -0.93 -4.94
C ALA A 154 -4.32 -2.07 -4.43
N PHE A 155 -3.85 -3.32 -4.44
CA PHE A 155 -4.65 -4.45 -3.93
C PHE A 155 -4.91 -4.34 -2.43
N LEU A 156 -3.90 -4.00 -1.63
CA LEU A 156 -4.05 -3.78 -0.20
C LEU A 156 -4.98 -2.59 0.09
N CYS A 157 -4.84 -1.49 -0.64
CA CYS A 157 -5.68 -0.31 -0.48
C CYS A 157 -7.16 -0.62 -0.78
N GLU A 158 -7.44 -1.35 -1.87
CA GLU A 158 -8.82 -1.78 -2.17
C GLU A 158 -9.34 -2.79 -1.14
N PHE A 159 -8.51 -3.74 -0.70
CA PHE A 159 -8.88 -4.69 0.34
C PHE A 159 -9.30 -3.97 1.62
N LEU A 160 -8.49 -3.04 2.12
CA LEU A 160 -8.79 -2.26 3.32
C LEU A 160 -10.03 -1.38 3.13
N ALA A 161 -10.18 -0.72 1.98
CA ALA A 161 -11.37 0.08 1.70
C ALA A 161 -12.65 -0.78 1.65
N SER A 162 -12.59 -1.99 1.10
CA SER A 162 -13.71 -2.94 1.12
C SER A 162 -14.07 -3.42 2.53
N ASN A 163 -13.15 -3.31 3.48
CA ASN A 163 -13.33 -3.65 4.89
C ASN A 163 -13.73 -2.46 5.77
N GLY A 164 -14.01 -1.30 5.20
CA GLY A 164 -14.58 -0.17 5.94
C GLY A 164 -13.57 0.89 6.36
N TYR A 165 -12.50 1.10 5.60
CA TYR A 165 -11.53 2.16 5.82
C TYR A 165 -11.53 3.13 4.65
N VAL A 166 -11.21 4.40 4.88
CA VAL A 166 -10.77 5.29 3.81
C VAL A 166 -9.25 5.20 3.75
N VAL A 167 -8.72 4.89 2.57
CA VAL A 167 -7.28 4.72 2.36
C VAL A 167 -6.77 5.81 1.45
N VAL A 168 -5.70 6.48 1.83
CA VAL A 168 -5.07 7.55 1.05
C VAL A 168 -3.59 7.28 0.87
N THR A 169 -3.06 7.60 -0.29
CA THR A 169 -1.63 7.58 -0.54
C THR A 169 -1.21 8.70 -1.47
N THR A 170 0.05 9.11 -1.33
CA THR A 170 0.78 9.93 -2.30
C THR A 170 1.92 9.09 -2.88
N PRO A 171 2.45 9.44 -4.08
CA PRO A 171 3.66 8.82 -4.58
C PRO A 171 4.82 8.98 -3.60
N SER A 172 5.79 8.06 -3.65
CA SER A 172 7.01 8.24 -2.88
C SER A 172 7.69 9.56 -3.21
N GLN A 173 8.14 10.25 -2.18
CA GLN A 173 8.85 11.51 -2.33
C GLN A 173 10.05 11.38 -3.28
N THR A 174 10.81 10.28 -3.18
CA THR A 174 11.99 10.03 -4.01
C THR A 174 11.68 9.93 -5.50
N ARG A 175 10.46 9.46 -5.85
CA ARG A 175 10.00 9.42 -7.23
C ARG A 175 9.79 10.83 -7.82
N ILE A 176 9.36 11.78 -6.99
CA ILE A 176 9.00 13.14 -7.44
C ILE A 176 10.21 14.07 -7.42
N SER A 177 11.00 14.06 -6.37
CA SER A 177 12.09 15.04 -6.17
C SER A 177 13.46 14.52 -6.60
N GLY A 178 13.60 13.21 -6.83
CA GLY A 178 14.90 12.58 -7.12
C GLY A 178 15.87 12.62 -5.95
N LEU A 179 15.42 12.99 -4.74
CA LEU A 179 16.22 12.85 -3.53
C LEU A 179 16.47 11.36 -3.21
N MET A 180 17.38 11.11 -2.30
CA MET A 180 17.79 9.77 -1.90
C MET A 180 18.47 8.98 -3.03
N THR A 181 19.49 9.57 -3.59
CA THR A 181 20.45 8.85 -4.45
C THR A 181 21.41 8.01 -3.60
N ASP A 182 21.53 8.32 -2.31
CA ASP A 182 22.29 7.59 -1.30
C ASP A 182 21.63 7.72 0.09
N ASN A 183 22.12 6.94 1.07
CA ASN A 183 21.56 6.90 2.42
C ASN A 183 21.72 8.21 3.21
N SER A 184 22.64 9.11 2.82
CA SER A 184 22.81 10.39 3.52
C SER A 184 21.59 11.31 3.40
N GLN A 185 20.74 11.08 2.42
CA GLN A 185 19.51 11.83 2.13
C GLN A 185 18.25 11.17 2.72
N ALA A 186 18.38 10.04 3.43
CA ALA A 186 17.25 9.27 3.89
C ALA A 186 16.34 10.05 4.86
N VAL A 187 16.95 10.80 5.79
CA VAL A 187 16.20 11.62 6.77
C VAL A 187 15.41 12.72 6.08
N GLU A 188 16.07 13.52 5.25
CA GLU A 188 15.44 14.60 4.51
C GLU A 188 14.30 14.06 3.61
N SER A 189 14.52 12.94 2.94
CA SER A 189 13.53 12.30 2.10
C SER A 189 12.31 11.81 2.90
N ALA A 190 12.52 11.28 4.11
CA ALA A 190 11.44 10.87 5.00
C ALA A 190 10.62 12.07 5.48
N GLU A 191 11.28 13.18 5.85
CA GLU A 191 10.61 14.42 6.25
C GLU A 191 9.82 15.05 5.11
N TYR A 192 10.30 14.98 3.87
CA TYR A 192 9.52 15.41 2.71
C TYR A 192 8.28 14.54 2.49
N GLN A 193 8.40 13.22 2.64
CA GLN A 193 7.24 12.31 2.54
C GLN A 193 6.24 12.57 3.67
N VAL A 194 6.70 12.86 4.89
CA VAL A 194 5.83 13.30 6.00
C VAL A 194 4.99 14.51 5.60
N ARG A 195 5.62 15.54 5.02
CA ARG A 195 4.91 16.75 4.58
C ARG A 195 3.92 16.48 3.45
N ASP A 196 4.21 15.53 2.56
CA ASP A 196 3.28 15.12 1.51
C ASP A 196 2.04 14.43 2.09
N MET A 197 2.23 13.57 3.10
CA MET A 197 1.13 12.93 3.83
C MET A 197 0.31 13.95 4.63
N GLU A 198 0.94 14.91 5.33
CA GLU A 198 0.26 16.00 6.03
C GLU A 198 -0.59 16.84 5.06
N PHE A 199 -0.05 17.16 3.90
CA PHE A 199 -0.76 17.88 2.84
C PHE A 199 -1.97 17.08 2.36
N ALA A 200 -1.82 15.78 2.12
CA ALA A 200 -2.91 14.90 1.69
C ALA A 200 -4.03 14.83 2.76
N ILE A 201 -3.68 14.62 4.03
CA ILE A 201 -4.65 14.61 5.15
C ILE A 201 -5.43 15.94 5.19
N ASN A 202 -4.72 17.07 5.09
CA ASN A 202 -5.34 18.39 5.17
C ASN A 202 -6.22 18.69 3.94
N SER A 203 -5.82 18.27 2.75
CA SER A 203 -6.61 18.44 1.52
C SER A 203 -7.92 17.68 1.53
N LEU A 204 -8.01 16.62 2.33
CA LEU A 204 -9.21 15.80 2.46
C LEU A 204 -10.15 16.20 3.59
N ARG A 205 -9.90 17.33 4.31
CA ARG A 205 -10.74 17.76 5.45
C ARG A 205 -12.21 17.94 5.11
N ASN A 206 -12.53 18.23 3.86
CA ASN A 206 -13.91 18.37 3.36
C ASN A 206 -14.51 17.05 2.85
N PHE A 207 -13.80 15.93 3.01
CA PHE A 207 -14.30 14.60 2.64
C PHE A 207 -15.12 14.06 3.80
N ASN A 208 -16.46 14.16 3.71
CA ASN A 208 -17.38 13.97 4.84
C ASN A 208 -17.40 12.56 5.43
N ASN A 209 -16.90 11.55 4.68
CA ASN A 209 -16.87 10.16 5.12
C ASN A 209 -15.56 9.75 5.83
N ILE A 210 -14.67 10.70 6.17
CA ILE A 210 -13.43 10.43 6.89
C ILE A 210 -13.57 10.79 8.37
N ASP A 211 -13.13 9.87 9.23
CA ASP A 211 -12.92 10.14 10.65
C ASP A 211 -11.44 10.50 10.90
N PHE A 212 -11.16 11.79 10.96
CA PHE A 212 -9.81 12.31 11.21
C PHE A 212 -9.33 12.19 12.66
N ASN A 213 -10.15 11.68 13.58
CA ASN A 213 -9.72 11.36 14.94
C ASN A 213 -9.20 9.93 15.06
N ASN A 214 -9.39 9.12 14.02
CA ASN A 214 -8.99 7.72 13.94
C ASN A 214 -8.11 7.51 12.69
N ILE A 215 -6.82 7.84 12.81
CA ILE A 215 -5.83 7.73 11.74
C ILE A 215 -4.91 6.55 12.02
N THR A 216 -4.72 5.69 11.02
CA THR A 216 -3.62 4.71 10.94
C THR A 216 -2.59 5.20 9.93
N LEU A 217 -1.33 5.01 10.24
CA LEU A 217 -0.26 5.16 9.26
C LEU A 217 0.28 3.78 8.89
N LEU A 218 0.31 3.49 7.59
CA LEU A 218 0.83 2.24 7.04
C LEU A 218 2.03 2.57 6.16
N GLY A 219 3.18 1.94 6.41
CA GLY A 219 4.39 2.17 5.63
C GLY A 219 5.00 0.89 5.09
N HIS A 220 5.32 0.88 3.79
CA HIS A 220 6.10 -0.19 3.17
C HIS A 220 7.54 0.30 2.97
N SER A 221 8.52 -0.57 3.27
CA SER A 221 9.92 -0.27 2.98
C SER A 221 10.36 1.10 3.56
N PHE A 222 10.85 2.00 2.72
CA PHE A 222 11.22 3.37 3.08
C PHE A 222 10.10 4.11 3.83
N GLY A 223 8.82 3.87 3.47
CA GLY A 223 7.66 4.48 4.11
C GLY A 223 7.55 4.20 5.61
N GLY A 224 8.16 3.13 6.11
CA GLY A 224 8.24 2.83 7.54
C GLY A 224 8.91 3.94 8.35
N ARG A 225 9.93 4.62 7.80
CA ARG A 225 10.58 5.78 8.42
C ARG A 225 9.63 6.97 8.52
N SER A 226 8.92 7.22 7.46
CA SER A 226 8.03 8.39 7.35
C SER A 226 6.79 8.27 8.24
N ILE A 227 6.21 7.06 8.38
CA ILE A 227 5.07 6.87 9.27
C ILE A 227 5.46 7.07 10.74
N LEU A 228 6.65 6.65 11.14
CA LEU A 228 7.14 6.86 12.49
C LEU A 228 7.29 8.36 12.81
N LEU A 229 7.94 9.12 11.91
CA LEU A 229 8.10 10.56 12.08
C LEU A 229 6.76 11.31 12.07
N LEU A 230 5.81 10.91 11.23
CA LEU A 230 4.49 11.54 11.20
C LEU A 230 3.69 11.24 12.47
N GLN A 231 3.79 10.03 13.03
CA GLN A 231 3.13 9.68 14.29
C GLN A 231 3.59 10.60 15.43
N MET A 232 4.89 10.90 15.51
CA MET A 232 5.46 11.78 16.56
C MET A 232 4.97 13.24 16.47
N LYS A 233 4.32 13.62 15.37
CA LYS A 233 3.76 14.96 15.10
C LYS A 233 2.23 15.01 15.16
N ASN A 234 1.53 13.87 15.08
CA ASN A 234 0.09 13.84 14.91
C ASN A 234 -0.59 12.95 15.98
N GLU A 235 -1.18 13.57 16.97
CA GLU A 235 -1.86 12.91 18.10
C GLU A 235 -3.13 12.14 17.70
N ASN A 236 -3.67 12.36 16.50
CA ASN A 236 -4.82 11.61 15.99
C ASN A 236 -4.44 10.24 15.42
N VAL A 237 -3.15 9.95 15.30
CA VAL A 237 -2.67 8.62 14.92
C VAL A 237 -2.93 7.64 16.05
N LYS A 238 -3.57 6.52 15.74
CA LYS A 238 -3.98 5.50 16.73
C LYS A 238 -3.15 4.24 16.66
N CYS A 239 -2.55 3.94 15.52
CA CYS A 239 -1.60 2.83 15.37
C CYS A 239 -0.73 2.99 14.13
N LEU A 240 0.33 2.20 14.10
CA LEU A 240 1.23 2.05 12.96
C LEU A 240 1.18 0.62 12.42
N VAL A 241 1.23 0.50 11.09
CA VAL A 241 1.47 -0.77 10.40
C VAL A 241 2.70 -0.61 9.53
N SER A 242 3.69 -1.46 9.73
CA SER A 242 4.95 -1.47 9.00
C SER A 242 5.08 -2.77 8.22
N LEU A 243 5.08 -2.68 6.90
CA LEU A 243 5.25 -3.81 6.00
C LEU A 243 6.69 -3.83 5.51
N ASP A 244 7.50 -4.65 6.13
CA ASP A 244 8.95 -4.74 5.92
C ASP A 244 9.61 -3.35 5.87
N GLY A 245 9.16 -2.51 6.81
CA GLY A 245 9.44 -1.09 6.82
C GLY A 245 10.77 -0.74 7.43
N GLY A 246 11.34 0.37 6.98
CA GLY A 246 12.68 0.83 7.37
C GLY A 246 12.88 1.08 8.87
N LEU A 247 11.81 1.13 9.67
CA LEU A 247 11.94 1.26 11.12
C LEU A 247 12.45 -0.03 11.80
N GLY A 248 12.37 -1.17 11.13
CA GLY A 248 12.91 -2.46 11.59
C GLY A 248 14.19 -2.91 10.88
N LEU A 249 14.88 -2.02 10.15
CA LEU A 249 16.10 -2.35 9.41
C LEU A 249 17.33 -1.65 9.96
N ASN A 250 18.46 -2.35 10.02
CA ASN A 250 19.73 -1.83 10.53
C ASN A 250 20.22 -0.55 9.84
N THR A 251 19.91 -0.38 8.55
CA THR A 251 20.31 0.80 7.76
C THR A 251 19.48 2.05 8.06
N ALA A 252 18.38 1.92 8.80
CA ALA A 252 17.42 3.01 9.00
C ALA A 252 17.52 3.66 10.37
N ILE A 253 18.00 2.94 11.38
CA ILE A 253 17.90 3.33 12.79
C ILE A 253 18.67 4.63 13.06
N ASP A 254 19.95 4.67 12.69
CA ASP A 254 20.80 5.83 12.93
C ASP A 254 20.37 7.06 12.13
N ASP A 255 19.74 6.83 10.97
CA ASP A 255 19.26 7.92 10.16
C ASP A 255 17.99 8.53 10.73
N ILE A 256 17.00 7.71 11.13
CA ILE A 256 15.75 8.21 11.73
C ILE A 256 16.04 9.06 12.97
N LYS A 257 16.98 8.62 13.84
CA LYS A 257 17.36 9.35 15.06
C LYS A 257 18.00 10.72 14.81
N LYS A 258 18.47 11.00 13.58
CA LYS A 258 19.01 12.32 13.21
C LYS A 258 17.91 13.33 12.89
N SER A 259 16.68 12.90 12.64
CA SER A 259 15.57 13.81 12.40
C SER A 259 15.27 14.64 13.66
N PRO A 260 15.11 15.98 13.54
CA PRO A 260 14.69 16.82 14.65
C PRO A 260 13.27 16.50 15.14
N GLU A 261 12.47 15.79 14.34
CA GLU A 261 11.13 15.35 14.68
C GLU A 261 11.13 14.06 15.52
N PHE A 262 12.27 13.33 15.54
CA PHE A 262 12.36 12.07 16.27
C PHE A 262 12.35 12.28 17.78
N ASN A 263 11.41 11.61 18.45
CA ASN A 263 11.37 11.50 19.90
C ASN A 263 10.72 10.18 20.28
N SER A 264 11.49 9.19 20.73
CA SER A 264 11.00 7.85 21.10
C SER A 264 9.93 7.86 22.18
N GLU A 265 9.95 8.83 23.10
CA GLU A 265 8.94 9.02 24.15
C GLU A 265 7.52 9.31 23.60
N LYS A 266 7.47 9.82 22.37
CA LYS A 266 6.17 10.08 21.68
C LYS A 266 5.63 8.86 20.99
N MET A 267 6.40 7.79 20.85
CA MET A 267 5.90 6.52 20.29
C MET A 267 5.10 5.80 21.39
N ASN A 268 3.79 6.02 21.37
CA ASN A 268 2.86 5.57 22.40
C ASN A 268 1.58 4.95 21.82
N VAL A 269 1.65 4.49 20.58
CA VAL A 269 0.54 3.83 19.89
C VAL A 269 0.94 2.40 19.50
N PRO A 270 0.00 1.45 19.38
CA PRO A 270 0.31 0.09 18.95
C PRO A 270 1.00 0.07 17.58
N LEU A 271 1.99 -0.81 17.42
CA LEU A 271 2.72 -1.06 16.19
C LEU A 271 2.56 -2.52 15.77
N LEU A 272 2.08 -2.76 14.55
CA LEU A 272 2.22 -4.02 13.84
C LEU A 272 3.38 -3.91 12.86
N HIS A 273 4.42 -4.73 13.02
CA HIS A 273 5.53 -4.84 12.09
C HIS A 273 5.56 -6.24 11.50
N ILE A 274 5.26 -6.36 10.20
CA ILE A 274 5.35 -7.61 9.45
C ILE A 274 6.61 -7.54 8.60
N TYR A 275 7.50 -8.53 8.71
CA TYR A 275 8.83 -8.48 8.12
C TYR A 275 9.28 -9.84 7.57
N GLU A 276 10.38 -9.82 6.83
CA GLU A 276 11.12 -10.98 6.33
C GLU A 276 12.59 -10.89 6.74
N ASP A 277 13.33 -11.98 6.58
CA ASP A 277 14.78 -12.06 6.89
C ASP A 277 15.58 -12.87 5.85
N ASN A 278 15.05 -12.99 4.62
CA ASN A 278 15.62 -13.88 3.59
C ASN A 278 16.60 -13.19 2.63
N GLU A 279 16.63 -11.87 2.59
CA GLU A 279 17.44 -11.13 1.61
C GLU A 279 18.69 -10.55 2.25
N GLU A 280 19.84 -10.68 1.56
CA GLU A 280 21.14 -10.20 2.08
C GLU A 280 21.18 -8.70 2.36
N PHE A 281 20.39 -7.88 1.67
CA PHE A 281 20.33 -6.45 1.88
C PHE A 281 19.29 -6.03 2.93
N ILE A 282 18.42 -6.93 3.34
CA ILE A 282 17.44 -6.74 4.41
C ILE A 282 17.95 -7.45 5.65
N ASN A 283 18.47 -6.67 6.60
CA ASN A 283 18.87 -7.17 7.91
C ASN A 283 17.93 -6.61 8.95
N PRO A 284 17.02 -7.41 9.50
CA PRO A 284 16.19 -6.98 10.61
C PRO A 284 17.02 -6.52 11.80
N ASP A 285 16.71 -5.33 12.31
CA ASP A 285 17.30 -4.79 13.52
C ASP A 285 16.19 -4.06 14.30
N PHE A 286 15.83 -4.63 15.43
CA PHE A 286 14.74 -4.13 16.25
C PHE A 286 15.18 -3.21 17.38
N THR A 287 16.47 -2.80 17.43
CA THR A 287 17.01 -1.89 18.46
C THR A 287 16.19 -0.60 18.58
N LEU A 288 15.67 -0.07 17.44
CA LEU A 288 14.79 1.09 17.47
C LEU A 288 13.42 0.73 18.06
N ILE A 289 12.82 -0.34 17.57
CA ILE A 289 11.51 -0.82 18.03
C ILE A 289 11.56 -1.20 19.52
N ASP A 290 12.64 -1.81 19.97
CA ASP A 290 12.88 -2.20 21.36
C ASP A 290 13.00 -0.99 22.31
N SER A 291 13.24 0.20 21.78
CA SER A 291 13.28 1.46 22.55
C SER A 291 11.92 2.14 22.72
N PHE A 292 10.82 1.56 22.25
CA PHE A 292 9.48 2.12 22.35
C PHE A 292 8.75 1.60 23.59
N ASP A 293 9.15 2.10 24.77
CA ASP A 293 8.69 1.61 26.07
C ASP A 293 7.17 1.85 26.37
N HIS A 294 6.51 2.66 25.54
CA HIS A 294 5.11 3.05 25.75
C HIS A 294 4.17 2.48 24.67
N SER A 295 4.65 1.54 23.85
CA SER A 295 3.89 0.98 22.73
C SER A 295 3.70 -0.51 22.87
N GLU A 296 2.53 -1.00 22.50
CA GLU A 296 2.32 -2.44 22.27
C GLU A 296 2.89 -2.81 20.89
N ILE A 297 3.79 -3.77 20.86
CA ILE A 297 4.53 -4.14 19.66
C ILE A 297 4.15 -5.57 19.23
N PHE A 298 3.64 -5.70 18.02
CA PHE A 298 3.33 -6.95 17.35
C PHE A 298 4.34 -7.19 16.22
N LEU A 299 5.25 -8.14 16.41
CA LEU A 299 6.24 -8.52 15.40
C LEU A 299 5.83 -9.83 14.73
N ILE A 300 5.68 -9.81 13.42
CA ILE A 300 5.33 -11.01 12.66
C ILE A 300 6.36 -11.21 11.55
N LYS A 301 7.11 -12.31 11.64
CA LYS A 301 7.96 -12.77 10.56
C LYS A 301 7.19 -13.68 9.61
N ILE A 302 7.37 -13.49 8.30
CA ILE A 302 6.86 -14.41 7.29
C ILE A 302 8.03 -14.97 6.50
N ASP A 303 8.32 -16.24 6.67
CA ASP A 303 9.40 -16.94 5.99
C ASP A 303 9.16 -16.99 4.47
N ASP A 304 10.23 -16.94 3.66
CA ASP A 304 10.20 -16.89 2.19
C ASP A 304 9.26 -15.82 1.59
N MET A 305 9.11 -14.71 2.29
CA MET A 305 8.45 -13.52 1.79
C MET A 305 9.53 -12.48 1.48
N HIS A 306 9.81 -12.21 0.20
CA HIS A 306 10.81 -11.21 -0.17
C HIS A 306 10.26 -9.78 -0.04
N HIS A 307 11.16 -8.82 0.15
CA HIS A 307 10.84 -7.40 0.37
C HIS A 307 9.78 -6.82 -0.58
N PHE A 308 9.96 -7.05 -1.89
CA PHE A 308 9.02 -6.53 -2.89
C PHE A 308 7.65 -7.21 -2.86
N TYR A 309 7.52 -8.38 -2.24
CA TYR A 309 6.25 -9.11 -2.18
C TYR A 309 5.29 -8.58 -1.11
N PHE A 310 5.72 -7.65 -0.25
CA PHE A 310 4.83 -6.84 0.58
C PHE A 310 4.09 -5.75 -0.23
N SER A 311 4.26 -5.73 -1.55
CA SER A 311 3.53 -4.89 -2.49
C SER A 311 2.56 -5.72 -3.34
N SER A 312 1.83 -5.07 -4.25
CA SER A 312 0.95 -5.72 -5.24
C SER A 312 1.65 -6.85 -6.02
N LEU A 313 2.98 -6.78 -6.18
CA LEU A 313 3.76 -7.83 -6.85
C LEU A 313 3.68 -9.17 -6.14
N GLY A 314 3.57 -9.21 -4.80
CA GLY A 314 3.43 -10.44 -4.04
C GLY A 314 2.19 -11.23 -4.46
N LEU A 315 1.06 -10.56 -4.56
CA LEU A 315 -0.19 -11.19 -4.99
C LEU A 315 -0.14 -11.63 -6.46
N VAL A 316 0.40 -10.77 -7.31
CA VAL A 316 0.49 -11.01 -8.77
C VAL A 316 1.40 -12.20 -9.07
N SER A 317 2.61 -12.21 -8.50
CA SER A 317 3.59 -13.28 -8.69
C SER A 317 3.08 -14.63 -8.18
N GLY A 318 2.31 -14.65 -7.10
CA GLY A 318 1.71 -15.87 -6.56
C GLY A 318 0.45 -16.33 -7.29
N THR A 319 -0.15 -15.48 -8.16
CA THR A 319 -1.47 -15.76 -8.75
C THR A 319 -1.43 -15.95 -10.27
N ILE A 320 -0.55 -15.23 -10.97
CA ILE A 320 -0.46 -15.22 -12.42
C ILE A 320 0.73 -16.08 -12.84
N GLU A 321 0.44 -17.19 -13.54
CA GLU A 321 1.47 -18.06 -14.10
C GLU A 321 2.34 -17.30 -15.12
N GLY A 322 3.66 -17.50 -15.06
CA GLY A 322 4.62 -16.80 -15.91
C GLY A 322 5.10 -15.44 -15.35
N PHE A 323 4.66 -15.08 -14.16
CA PHE A 323 5.23 -13.99 -13.38
C PHE A 323 6.32 -14.57 -12.46
N THR A 324 7.58 -14.32 -12.76
CA THR A 324 8.71 -14.92 -12.05
C THR A 324 9.40 -13.94 -11.09
N PRO A 325 10.09 -14.44 -10.07
CA PRO A 325 10.01 -15.79 -9.53
C PRO A 325 8.73 -15.96 -8.67
N ALA A 326 8.00 -17.05 -8.90
CA ALA A 326 6.91 -17.42 -8.01
C ALA A 326 7.50 -18.17 -6.81
N SER A 327 7.37 -17.64 -5.60
CA SER A 327 7.66 -18.41 -4.40
C SER A 327 6.46 -19.27 -4.04
N GLU A 328 6.71 -20.41 -3.39
CA GLU A 328 5.65 -21.30 -2.93
C GLU A 328 4.73 -20.56 -1.94
N ASN A 329 3.43 -20.74 -2.10
CA ASN A 329 2.41 -20.17 -1.22
C ASN A 329 2.36 -18.62 -1.17
N LEU A 330 3.02 -17.90 -2.10
CA LEU A 330 3.12 -16.44 -2.05
C LEU A 330 1.74 -15.74 -2.02
N THR A 331 0.75 -16.26 -2.75
CA THR A 331 -0.63 -15.74 -2.67
C THR A 331 -1.22 -15.86 -1.27
N ILE A 332 -0.96 -16.98 -0.60
CA ILE A 332 -1.44 -17.22 0.78
C ILE A 332 -0.76 -16.25 1.74
N LYS A 333 0.56 -16.08 1.62
CA LYS A 333 1.36 -15.17 2.43
C LYS A 333 0.90 -13.71 2.26
N TYR A 334 0.70 -13.25 1.01
CA TYR A 334 0.18 -11.89 0.76
C TYR A 334 -1.23 -11.68 1.31
N LYS A 335 -2.13 -12.66 1.10
CA LYS A 335 -3.47 -12.62 1.70
C LYS A 335 -3.38 -12.48 3.22
N LEU A 336 -2.49 -13.23 3.83
CA LEU A 336 -2.28 -13.18 5.26
C LEU A 336 -1.77 -11.82 5.74
N VAL A 337 -0.84 -11.17 5.02
CA VAL A 337 -0.44 -9.77 5.29
C VAL A 337 -1.66 -8.85 5.32
N CYS A 338 -2.56 -8.98 4.35
CA CYS A 338 -3.79 -8.19 4.30
C CYS A 338 -4.73 -8.48 5.48
N GLU A 339 -4.91 -9.76 5.83
CA GLU A 339 -5.79 -10.20 6.93
C GLU A 339 -5.23 -9.81 8.30
N LEU A 340 -3.94 -10.02 8.56
CA LEU A 340 -3.27 -9.59 9.79
C LEU A 340 -3.37 -8.08 9.97
N THR A 341 -3.12 -7.32 8.90
CA THR A 341 -3.30 -5.87 8.91
C THR A 341 -4.73 -5.50 9.30
N ARG A 342 -5.74 -6.07 8.63
CA ARG A 342 -7.17 -5.79 8.95
C ARG A 342 -7.52 -6.17 10.39
N ASN A 343 -7.10 -7.34 10.87
CA ASN A 343 -7.45 -7.83 12.20
C ASN A 343 -6.82 -6.96 13.29
N PHE A 344 -5.56 -6.54 13.10
CA PHE A 344 -4.91 -5.56 13.96
C PHE A 344 -5.67 -4.23 14.01
N LEU A 345 -6.04 -3.67 12.85
CA LEU A 345 -6.80 -2.42 12.77
C LEU A 345 -8.15 -2.54 13.46
N ASN A 346 -8.88 -3.64 13.24
CA ASN A 346 -10.17 -3.87 13.88
C ASN A 346 -10.04 -3.89 15.41
N ALA A 347 -9.04 -4.61 15.94
CA ALA A 347 -8.82 -4.70 17.38
C ALA A 347 -8.45 -3.34 18.00
N VAL A 348 -7.58 -2.56 17.34
CA VAL A 348 -7.21 -1.22 17.83
C VAL A 348 -8.42 -0.28 17.83
N PHE A 349 -9.24 -0.29 16.77
CA PHE A 349 -10.41 0.61 16.69
C PHE A 349 -11.63 0.12 17.48
N GLU A 350 -11.60 -1.06 18.07
CA GLU A 350 -12.58 -1.49 19.06
C GLU A 350 -12.35 -0.84 20.42
N HIS A 351 -11.15 -0.30 20.65
CA HIS A 351 -10.75 0.41 21.87
C HIS A 351 -10.99 -0.38 23.16
N SER A 352 -10.74 -1.69 23.14
CA SER A 352 -10.88 -2.55 24.31
C SER A 352 -9.66 -3.45 24.51
N ASP A 353 -9.26 -3.63 25.78
CA ASP A 353 -8.18 -4.56 26.15
C ASP A 353 -8.55 -6.00 25.75
N GLU A 354 -9.83 -6.36 25.76
CA GLU A 354 -10.32 -7.65 25.34
C GLU A 354 -10.03 -7.90 23.84
N ALA A 355 -10.28 -6.90 22.98
CA ALA A 355 -10.00 -7.01 21.54
C ALA A 355 -8.50 -7.20 21.27
N ILE A 356 -7.65 -6.49 22.00
CA ILE A 356 -6.18 -6.65 21.90
C ILE A 356 -5.73 -8.03 22.39
N ASN A 357 -6.30 -8.55 23.49
CA ASN A 357 -5.97 -9.89 23.99
C ASN A 357 -6.45 -10.99 23.01
N ASN A 358 -7.65 -10.85 22.45
CA ASN A 358 -8.15 -11.76 21.42
C ASN A 358 -7.25 -11.76 20.17
N LEU A 359 -6.74 -10.59 19.76
CA LEU A 359 -5.79 -10.48 18.66
C LEU A 359 -4.47 -11.21 18.93
N LYS A 360 -3.93 -11.12 20.17
CA LYS A 360 -2.72 -11.87 20.58
C LYS A 360 -2.94 -13.37 20.50
N GLU A 361 -4.08 -13.85 20.97
CA GLU A 361 -4.46 -15.27 20.88
C GLU A 361 -4.62 -15.72 19.43
N GLU A 362 -5.26 -14.90 18.58
CA GLU A 362 -5.42 -15.17 17.16
C GLU A 362 -4.05 -15.28 16.46
N PHE A 363 -3.14 -14.31 16.66
CA PHE A 363 -1.83 -14.33 16.05
C PHE A 363 -0.96 -15.49 16.52
N SER A 364 -1.06 -15.87 17.81
CA SER A 364 -0.42 -17.06 18.34
C SER A 364 -0.96 -18.34 17.69
N SER A 365 -2.28 -18.45 17.55
CA SER A 365 -2.93 -19.61 16.91
C SER A 365 -2.56 -19.75 15.42
N ILE A 366 -2.41 -18.64 14.70
CA ILE A 366 -1.93 -18.67 13.30
C ILE A 366 -0.50 -19.21 13.26
N THR A 367 0.38 -18.77 14.16
CA THR A 367 1.76 -19.28 14.26
C THR A 367 1.80 -20.77 14.54
N ASP A 368 0.96 -21.25 15.45
CA ASP A 368 0.89 -22.68 15.81
C ASP A 368 0.32 -23.56 14.67
N SER A 369 -0.45 -22.98 13.76
CA SER A 369 -1.10 -23.68 12.65
C SER A 369 -0.35 -23.61 11.32
N THR A 370 0.72 -22.81 11.23
CA THR A 370 1.52 -22.62 10.03
C THR A 370 3.01 -22.70 10.37
N ASP A 371 3.81 -23.25 9.47
CA ASP A 371 5.26 -23.44 9.64
C ASP A 371 6.10 -22.28 9.05
N PHE A 372 5.45 -21.25 8.49
CA PHE A 372 6.11 -20.11 7.85
C PHE A 372 5.83 -18.75 8.52
N ILE A 373 5.28 -18.75 9.73
CA ILE A 373 5.03 -17.52 10.50
C ILE A 373 5.60 -17.65 11.91
N THR A 374 6.19 -16.57 12.36
CA THR A 374 6.58 -16.40 13.77
C THR A 374 5.99 -15.11 14.31
N PHE A 375 5.32 -15.19 15.44
CA PHE A 375 4.75 -14.04 16.16
C PHE A 375 5.48 -13.79 17.47
N GLN A 376 5.77 -12.52 17.75
CA GLN A 376 6.29 -12.03 19.01
C GLN A 376 5.51 -10.79 19.44
N TYR A 377 5.26 -10.66 20.73
CA TYR A 377 4.61 -9.52 21.35
C TYR A 377 5.51 -8.92 22.44
N LYS A 378 5.59 -7.60 22.47
CA LYS A 378 6.36 -6.83 23.48
C LYS A 378 5.52 -5.70 24.06
#